data_eb539ad6804a818925df3c0f0004de96
#
_entry.id   eb539ad6804a818925df3c0f0004de96
#
_cell.length_a   1.000
_cell.length_b   1.000
_cell.length_c   1.000
_cell.angle_alpha   90.00
_cell.angle_beta   90.00
_cell.angle_gamma   90.00
#
_symmetry.space_group_name_H-M   'P 1'
#
loop_
_entity.id
_entity.type
_entity.pdbx_description
1 polymer ?
#
loop_
_entity_poly.entity_id
_entity_poly.type
_entity_poly.pdbx_seq_one_letter_code
_entity_poly.pdbx_strand_id
1 'polypeptide(L)'
;MTSGRELKPGVTKCALSMLKVMQIPPTESPSTTVREEVLRRYGASASGESAGADSCCTSTNATDLGYSLEDTAAAPEAANLGLGCGNPLAIASLKNGDVVLDLGSGAGFDCFLAARAVGKTGRVLGVDMTHEMLSKARENAQKNGFANVEFRLGEIEALPVADTSVDVIISNCVINLSPEKQRVFNEAFRVLKPGGRLAVADMVATASLPDDMKADWAAYTGCMSGASQITELERMLQAAGFIDIKIAPKDSSRSFIREWLPGKRIEDYLVSATIEAVKP
;
A
#
# COMPACT_ATOMS: atom_id res chain seq x y z
N MET A 1 -55.28 23.33 37.62
CA MET A 1 -54.12 24.15 37.17
C MET A 1 -52.94 23.21 37.07
N THR A 2 -52.76 22.61 35.89
CA THR A 2 -51.67 21.62 35.60
C THR A 2 -50.78 22.22 34.53
N SER A 3 -49.56 22.55 34.91
CA SER A 3 -48.55 23.11 33.99
C SER A 3 -47.94 21.98 33.15
N GLY A 4 -48.19 22.00 31.85
CA GLY A 4 -47.52 21.20 30.86
C GLY A 4 -46.10 21.70 30.64
N ARG A 5 -45.11 20.80 30.74
CA ARG A 5 -43.76 21.02 30.23
C ARG A 5 -43.67 20.47 28.81
N GLU A 6 -43.50 21.37 27.86
CA GLU A 6 -43.15 21.04 26.50
C GLU A 6 -41.73 20.44 26.45
N LEU A 7 -41.61 19.25 25.87
CA LEU A 7 -40.33 18.62 25.50
C LEU A 7 -39.87 19.16 24.14
N LYS A 8 -38.66 19.73 24.12
CA LYS A 8 -38.00 20.20 22.88
C LYS A 8 -37.71 19.01 21.96
N PRO A 9 -37.96 19.09 20.63
CA PRO A 9 -37.60 18.10 19.66
C PRO A 9 -36.14 18.34 19.21
N GLY A 10 -35.22 17.42 19.46
CA GLY A 10 -33.86 17.59 18.99
C GLY A 10 -32.85 16.56 19.42
N VAL A 11 -33.22 15.28 19.45
CA VAL A 11 -32.19 14.18 19.46
C VAL A 11 -32.87 12.92 18.94
N THR A 12 -32.88 12.73 17.63
CA THR A 12 -33.17 11.41 17.04
C THR A 12 -32.98 11.49 15.53
N LYS A 13 -31.73 11.37 15.04
CA LYS A 13 -31.44 10.97 13.65
C LYS A 13 -29.97 10.63 13.44
N CYS A 14 -29.30 10.06 14.42
CA CYS A 14 -27.90 9.66 14.22
C CYS A 14 -27.61 8.20 14.67
N ALA A 15 -28.62 7.34 14.77
CA ALA A 15 -28.42 5.98 15.29
C ALA A 15 -28.90 4.85 14.37
N LEU A 16 -29.18 5.10 13.09
CA LEU A 16 -29.72 4.07 12.18
C LEU A 16 -29.02 4.01 10.81
N SER A 17 -27.79 4.51 10.66
CA SER A 17 -27.01 4.30 9.44
C SER A 17 -25.80 3.34 9.61
N MET A 18 -25.68 2.72 10.76
CA MET A 18 -24.61 1.75 11.05
C MET A 18 -25.13 0.33 11.02
N LEU A 19 -25.48 -0.21 9.86
CA LEU A 19 -25.56 -1.67 9.59
C LEU A 19 -25.98 -1.89 8.13
N LYS A 20 -25.19 -1.40 7.18
CA LYS A 20 -25.10 -2.09 5.90
C LYS A 20 -23.85 -2.99 5.95
N VAL A 21 -24.01 -4.14 6.58
CA VAL A 21 -23.18 -5.31 6.24
C VAL A 21 -23.47 -5.56 4.76
N MET A 22 -22.57 -5.16 3.89
CA MET A 22 -22.63 -5.53 2.47
C MET A 22 -22.50 -7.06 2.42
N GLN A 23 -23.63 -7.74 2.28
CA GLN A 23 -23.66 -9.16 1.96
C GLN A 23 -23.08 -9.31 0.56
N ILE A 24 -21.98 -10.06 0.44
CA ILE A 24 -21.37 -10.43 -0.83
C ILE A 24 -22.45 -11.17 -1.65
N PRO A 25 -22.80 -10.73 -2.86
CA PRO A 25 -23.71 -11.47 -3.71
C PRO A 25 -23.09 -12.85 -4.03
N PRO A 26 -23.87 -13.95 -4.06
CA PRO A 26 -23.37 -15.33 -4.15
C PRO A 26 -22.77 -15.71 -5.52
N THR A 27 -22.56 -14.74 -6.44
CA THR A 27 -22.11 -15.00 -7.82
C THR A 27 -20.69 -14.49 -8.12
N GLU A 28 -20.05 -13.73 -7.22
CA GLU A 28 -18.70 -13.19 -7.43
C GLU A 28 -17.68 -13.89 -6.54
N SER A 29 -16.46 -14.10 -7.07
CA SER A 29 -15.38 -14.64 -6.24
C SER A 29 -14.99 -13.61 -5.16
N PRO A 30 -14.64 -14.03 -3.95
CA PRO A 30 -14.19 -13.11 -2.90
C PRO A 30 -13.05 -12.18 -3.35
N SER A 31 -12.20 -12.63 -4.25
CA SER A 31 -11.09 -11.86 -4.81
C SER A 31 -11.55 -10.72 -5.74
N THR A 32 -12.64 -10.89 -6.50
CA THR A 32 -13.20 -9.83 -7.35
C THR A 32 -13.73 -8.68 -6.49
N THR A 33 -14.52 -9.00 -5.48
CA THR A 33 -15.09 -7.99 -4.56
C THR A 33 -14.00 -7.21 -3.81
N VAL A 34 -12.89 -7.87 -3.45
CA VAL A 34 -11.73 -7.21 -2.81
C VAL A 34 -11.11 -6.17 -3.75
N ARG A 35 -10.84 -6.55 -5.00
CA ARG A 35 -10.23 -5.64 -5.99
C ARG A 35 -11.12 -4.43 -6.29
N GLU A 36 -12.42 -4.64 -6.43
CA GLU A 36 -13.39 -3.56 -6.67
C GLU A 36 -13.42 -2.55 -5.53
N GLU A 37 -13.40 -3.00 -4.29
CA GLU A 37 -13.41 -2.11 -3.14
C GLU A 37 -12.09 -1.34 -3.00
N VAL A 38 -10.94 -1.98 -3.27
CA VAL A 38 -9.63 -1.31 -3.33
C VAL A 38 -9.63 -0.25 -4.44
N LEU A 39 -10.09 -0.58 -5.65
CA LEU A 39 -10.20 0.38 -6.77
C LEU A 39 -11.07 1.57 -6.40
N ARG A 40 -12.25 1.33 -5.84
CA ARG A 40 -13.17 2.40 -5.41
C ARG A 40 -12.52 3.35 -4.41
N ARG A 41 -11.87 2.81 -3.37
CA ARG A 41 -11.25 3.59 -2.30
C ARG A 41 -10.07 4.43 -2.80
N TYR A 42 -9.14 3.81 -3.49
CA TYR A 42 -7.92 4.50 -3.96
C TYR A 42 -8.23 5.46 -5.12
N GLY A 43 -9.25 5.17 -5.96
CA GLY A 43 -9.77 6.11 -6.96
C GLY A 43 -10.33 7.37 -6.32
N ALA A 44 -11.17 7.25 -5.28
CA ALA A 44 -11.68 8.39 -4.52
C ALA A 44 -10.56 9.21 -3.86
N SER A 45 -9.54 8.53 -3.30
CA SER A 45 -8.38 9.21 -2.71
C SER A 45 -7.59 10.01 -3.76
N ALA A 46 -7.42 9.47 -4.97
CA ALA A 46 -6.74 10.16 -6.06
C ALA A 46 -7.52 11.38 -6.55
N SER A 47 -8.85 11.31 -6.60
CA SER A 47 -9.73 12.39 -7.07
C SER A 47 -9.87 13.53 -6.04
N GLY A 48 -9.36 13.37 -4.81
CA GLY A 48 -9.54 14.34 -3.73
C GLY A 48 -10.96 14.33 -3.15
N GLU A 49 -11.78 13.36 -3.55
CA GLU A 49 -13.04 13.08 -2.88
C GLU A 49 -12.68 12.48 -1.52
N SER A 50 -13.12 13.12 -0.43
CA SER A 50 -12.92 12.60 0.91
C SER A 50 -13.48 11.18 0.94
N ALA A 51 -12.64 10.16 0.91
CA ALA A 51 -13.00 8.87 1.44
C ALA A 51 -13.49 9.18 2.86
N GLY A 52 -14.78 8.98 3.14
CA GLY A 52 -15.43 9.46 4.35
C GLY A 52 -14.59 9.25 5.60
N ALA A 53 -15.04 9.74 6.76
CA ALA A 53 -14.33 9.76 8.06
C ALA A 53 -13.64 8.45 8.52
N ASP A 54 -13.71 7.41 7.73
CA ASP A 54 -13.14 6.07 7.94
C ASP A 54 -11.77 5.84 7.24
N SER A 55 -11.07 6.89 6.83
CA SER A 55 -9.73 6.74 6.24
C SER A 55 -8.69 6.47 7.35
N CYS A 56 -8.44 5.20 7.63
CA CYS A 56 -7.45 4.77 8.62
C CYS A 56 -5.97 5.06 8.21
N CYS A 57 -5.73 5.57 7.00
CA CYS A 57 -4.39 5.94 6.53
C CYS A 57 -4.26 7.46 6.31
N THR A 58 -5.15 8.29 6.87
CA THR A 58 -5.04 9.74 6.72
C THR A 58 -4.05 10.30 7.72
N SER A 59 -3.01 10.95 7.20
CA SER A 59 -2.05 11.83 7.87
C SER A 59 -0.83 11.20 8.56
N THR A 60 -0.34 10.04 8.14
CA THR A 60 1.02 9.68 8.55
C THR A 60 1.99 10.57 7.77
N ASN A 61 2.76 11.40 8.46
CA ASN A 61 3.79 12.21 7.80
C ASN A 61 4.84 11.28 7.18
N ALA A 62 5.32 11.60 5.98
CA ALA A 62 6.36 10.79 5.34
C ALA A 62 7.61 10.62 6.23
N THR A 63 7.91 11.60 7.09
CA THR A 63 9.00 11.51 8.08
C THR A 63 8.77 10.42 9.13
N ASP A 64 7.54 10.16 9.54
CA ASP A 64 7.21 9.08 10.49
C ASP A 64 7.37 7.69 9.85
N LEU A 65 7.26 7.62 8.52
CA LEU A 65 7.51 6.43 7.71
C LEU A 65 9.00 6.21 7.41
N GLY A 66 9.86 7.16 7.78
CA GLY A 66 11.32 7.05 7.63
C GLY A 66 11.87 7.71 6.36
N TYR A 67 11.10 8.57 5.69
CA TYR A 67 11.64 9.46 4.65
C TYR A 67 12.29 10.67 5.30
N SER A 68 13.38 11.16 4.71
CA SER A 68 14.00 12.41 5.14
C SER A 68 13.19 13.63 4.66
N LEU A 69 13.46 14.80 5.27
CA LEU A 69 12.91 16.06 4.75
C LEU A 69 13.40 16.37 3.33
N GLU A 70 14.61 15.91 2.99
CA GLU A 70 15.18 16.04 1.64
C GLU A 70 14.41 15.17 0.65
N ASP A 71 14.08 13.91 1.01
CA ASP A 71 13.25 13.03 0.18
C ASP A 71 11.88 13.66 -0.08
N THR A 72 11.21 14.15 0.97
CA THR A 72 9.89 14.76 0.83
C THR A 72 9.90 16.02 -0.03
N ALA A 73 10.97 16.83 0.05
CA ALA A 73 11.15 18.01 -0.80
C ALA A 73 11.57 17.65 -2.23
N ALA A 74 12.12 16.45 -2.45
CA ALA A 74 12.62 16.01 -3.74
C ALA A 74 11.52 15.44 -4.65
N ALA A 75 10.42 14.93 -4.09
CA ALA A 75 9.27 14.45 -4.85
C ALA A 75 8.25 15.58 -5.09
N PRO A 76 7.44 15.51 -6.16
CA PRO A 76 6.33 16.43 -6.33
C PRO A 76 5.36 16.36 -5.15
N GLU A 77 4.97 17.50 -4.58
CA GLU A 77 4.05 17.59 -3.44
C GLU A 77 2.74 16.82 -3.70
N ALA A 78 2.19 16.95 -4.91
CA ALA A 78 0.96 16.29 -5.32
C ALA A 78 1.08 14.75 -5.44
N ALA A 79 2.30 14.19 -5.39
CA ALA A 79 2.53 12.75 -5.36
C ALA A 79 2.46 12.18 -3.94
N ASN A 80 2.72 12.99 -2.92
CA ASN A 80 2.63 12.56 -1.53
C ASN A 80 1.18 12.63 -1.03
N LEU A 81 0.51 11.50 -1.04
CA LEU A 81 -0.88 11.38 -0.57
C LEU A 81 -0.98 10.95 0.90
N GLY A 82 0.14 10.85 1.62
CA GLY A 82 0.18 10.34 3.00
C GLY A 82 -0.17 8.86 3.12
N LEU A 83 -0.08 8.11 2.03
CA LEU A 83 -0.33 6.67 1.96
C LEU A 83 0.99 5.91 2.07
N GLY A 84 1.01 4.84 2.87
CA GLY A 84 2.20 4.02 3.06
C GLY A 84 2.40 3.58 4.50
N CYS A 85 3.34 2.67 4.72
CA CYS A 85 3.66 2.13 6.05
C CYS A 85 5.16 2.00 6.30
N GLY A 86 5.99 2.56 5.42
CA GLY A 86 7.45 2.56 5.56
C GLY A 86 8.13 3.22 4.39
N ASN A 87 9.47 3.12 4.36
CA ASN A 87 10.31 3.61 3.27
C ASN A 87 11.07 2.43 2.63
N PRO A 88 10.59 1.88 1.50
CA PRO A 88 11.26 0.79 0.81
C PRO A 88 12.60 1.22 0.18
N LEU A 89 12.76 2.51 -0.15
CA LEU A 89 13.98 3.03 -0.75
C LEU A 89 15.18 2.96 0.21
N ALA A 90 14.93 3.04 1.52
CA ALA A 90 15.97 2.95 2.54
C ALA A 90 16.72 1.59 2.51
N ILE A 91 16.07 0.53 2.01
CA ILE A 91 16.61 -0.83 1.92
C ILE A 91 16.90 -1.27 0.47
N ALA A 92 16.40 -0.52 -0.52
CA ALA A 92 16.51 -0.91 -1.93
C ALA A 92 17.94 -0.83 -2.47
N SER A 93 18.83 -0.08 -1.83
CA SER A 93 20.25 0.09 -2.24
C SER A 93 20.40 0.42 -3.74
N LEU A 94 19.59 1.39 -4.23
CA LEU A 94 19.52 1.76 -5.65
C LEU A 94 20.87 2.25 -6.16
N LYS A 95 21.18 1.89 -7.40
CA LYS A 95 22.42 2.27 -8.09
C LYS A 95 22.09 3.05 -9.36
N ASN A 96 23.01 3.92 -9.74
CA ASN A 96 22.89 4.61 -11.03
C ASN A 96 22.79 3.59 -12.17
N GLY A 97 21.79 3.75 -13.02
CA GLY A 97 21.52 2.85 -14.14
C GLY A 97 20.57 1.69 -13.84
N ASP A 98 20.16 1.46 -12.59
CA ASP A 98 19.19 0.41 -12.26
C ASP A 98 17.84 0.64 -12.99
N VAL A 99 17.21 -0.46 -13.37
CA VAL A 99 15.79 -0.50 -13.77
C VAL A 99 14.97 -0.89 -12.53
N VAL A 100 14.15 0.03 -12.06
CA VAL A 100 13.33 -0.14 -10.86
C VAL A 100 11.87 -0.34 -11.24
N LEU A 101 11.20 -1.25 -10.56
CA LEU A 101 9.74 -1.44 -10.63
C LEU A 101 9.12 -1.12 -9.27
N ASP A 102 8.12 -0.25 -9.27
CA ASP A 102 7.31 0.08 -8.10
C ASP A 102 5.93 -0.60 -8.20
N LEU A 103 5.62 -1.49 -7.26
CA LEU A 103 4.34 -2.18 -7.18
C LEU A 103 3.34 -1.34 -6.38
N GLY A 104 2.21 -0.97 -7.01
CA GLY A 104 1.22 -0.08 -6.43
C GLY A 104 1.75 1.34 -6.31
N SER A 105 2.24 1.87 -7.41
CA SER A 105 2.96 3.16 -7.44
C SER A 105 2.13 4.38 -7.04
N GLY A 106 0.80 4.26 -6.97
CA GLY A 106 -0.10 5.35 -6.62
C GLY A 106 0.15 6.59 -7.49
N ALA A 107 0.25 7.76 -6.86
CA ALA A 107 0.56 9.03 -7.53
C ALA A 107 2.05 9.22 -7.86
N GLY A 108 2.90 8.20 -7.64
CA GLY A 108 4.29 8.13 -8.10
C GLY A 108 5.34 8.59 -7.10
N PHE A 109 5.01 8.75 -5.82
CA PHE A 109 5.94 9.30 -4.82
C PHE A 109 7.27 8.55 -4.78
N ASP A 110 7.24 7.23 -4.53
CA ASP A 110 8.44 6.39 -4.47
C ASP A 110 9.12 6.27 -5.85
N CYS A 111 8.35 6.28 -6.95
CA CYS A 111 8.90 6.31 -8.31
C CYS A 111 9.77 7.54 -8.56
N PHE A 112 9.37 8.74 -8.12
CA PHE A 112 10.13 9.96 -8.34
C PHE A 112 11.41 10.00 -7.52
N LEU A 113 11.38 9.50 -6.29
CA LEU A 113 12.57 9.35 -5.47
C LEU A 113 13.55 8.33 -6.09
N ALA A 114 13.03 7.18 -6.51
CA ALA A 114 13.82 6.15 -7.21
C ALA A 114 14.44 6.70 -8.51
N ALA A 115 13.68 7.48 -9.29
CA ALA A 115 14.16 8.06 -10.56
C ALA A 115 15.36 9.01 -10.36
N ARG A 116 15.41 9.73 -9.27
CA ARG A 116 16.57 10.56 -8.89
C ARG A 116 17.76 9.69 -8.49
N ALA A 117 17.52 8.65 -7.69
CA ALA A 117 18.55 7.75 -7.20
C ALA A 117 19.24 6.96 -8.33
N VAL A 118 18.46 6.49 -9.32
CA VAL A 118 19.01 5.74 -10.47
C VAL A 118 19.60 6.63 -11.57
N GLY A 119 19.35 7.94 -11.51
CA GLY A 119 19.91 8.91 -12.44
C GLY A 119 19.39 8.78 -13.88
N LYS A 120 19.99 9.54 -14.79
CA LYS A 120 19.54 9.65 -16.19
C LYS A 120 19.67 8.36 -17.02
N THR A 121 20.54 7.45 -16.62
CA THR A 121 20.77 6.16 -17.31
C THR A 121 19.88 5.05 -16.76
N GLY A 122 19.30 5.24 -15.57
CA GLY A 122 18.35 4.34 -14.97
C GLY A 122 16.90 4.62 -15.44
N ARG A 123 16.02 3.71 -15.14
CA ARG A 123 14.59 3.79 -15.49
C ARG A 123 13.72 3.31 -14.34
N VAL A 124 12.57 3.95 -14.17
CA VAL A 124 11.58 3.54 -13.17
C VAL A 124 10.26 3.21 -13.88
N LEU A 125 9.68 2.08 -13.52
CA LEU A 125 8.37 1.62 -13.94
C LEU A 125 7.46 1.63 -12.73
N GLY A 126 6.36 2.38 -12.76
CA GLY A 126 5.31 2.31 -11.75
C GLY A 126 4.14 1.49 -12.30
N VAL A 127 3.67 0.51 -11.54
CA VAL A 127 2.45 -0.25 -11.87
C VAL A 127 1.40 0.01 -10.79
N ASP A 128 0.20 0.38 -11.22
CA ASP A 128 -0.96 0.54 -10.35
C ASP A 128 -2.23 0.08 -11.09
N MET A 129 -3.19 -0.47 -10.38
CA MET A 129 -4.45 -0.89 -10.98
C MET A 129 -5.48 0.24 -11.04
N THR A 130 -5.22 1.39 -10.39
CA THR A 130 -6.14 2.52 -10.27
C THR A 130 -5.85 3.56 -11.33
N HIS A 131 -6.80 3.77 -12.25
CA HIS A 131 -6.65 4.72 -13.36
C HIS A 131 -6.41 6.16 -12.90
N GLU A 132 -7.11 6.60 -11.86
CA GLU A 132 -7.03 7.93 -11.28
C GLU A 132 -5.65 8.19 -10.67
N MET A 133 -5.08 7.20 -9.99
CA MET A 133 -3.71 7.27 -9.46
C MET A 133 -2.70 7.45 -10.59
N LEU A 134 -2.78 6.63 -11.63
CA LEU A 134 -1.87 6.72 -12.78
C LEU A 134 -2.01 8.01 -13.56
N SER A 135 -3.24 8.55 -13.67
CA SER A 135 -3.46 9.85 -14.28
C SER A 135 -2.70 10.94 -13.54
N LYS A 136 -2.82 10.97 -12.21
CA LYS A 136 -2.10 11.90 -11.33
C LYS A 136 -0.58 11.68 -11.40
N ALA A 137 -0.12 10.44 -11.40
CA ALA A 137 1.31 10.11 -11.51
C ALA A 137 1.92 10.60 -12.84
N ARG A 138 1.23 10.41 -13.95
CA ARG A 138 1.68 10.88 -15.28
C ARG A 138 1.70 12.41 -15.35
N GLU A 139 0.69 13.07 -14.80
CA GLU A 139 0.65 14.53 -14.70
C GLU A 139 1.82 15.06 -13.85
N ASN A 140 2.09 14.45 -12.70
CA ASN A 140 3.23 14.79 -11.84
C ASN A 140 4.56 14.61 -12.57
N ALA A 141 4.74 13.50 -13.30
CA ALA A 141 5.96 13.24 -14.09
C ALA A 141 6.17 14.32 -15.16
N GLN A 142 5.12 14.66 -15.90
CA GLN A 142 5.17 15.67 -16.96
C GLN A 142 5.51 17.06 -16.41
N LYS A 143 4.79 17.49 -15.36
CA LYS A 143 4.97 18.82 -14.75
C LYS A 143 6.37 19.02 -14.15
N ASN A 144 6.99 17.94 -13.66
CA ASN A 144 8.28 18.02 -12.98
C ASN A 144 9.45 17.48 -13.82
N GLY A 145 9.23 17.13 -15.10
CA GLY A 145 10.28 16.79 -16.05
C GLY A 145 10.93 15.43 -15.81
N PHE A 146 10.24 14.45 -15.20
CA PHE A 146 10.75 13.09 -15.01
C PHE A 146 10.65 12.28 -16.30
N ALA A 147 11.68 12.32 -17.14
CA ALA A 147 11.72 11.63 -18.43
C ALA A 147 12.06 10.13 -18.32
N ASN A 148 12.59 9.69 -17.18
CA ASN A 148 13.02 8.31 -16.93
C ASN A 148 12.00 7.50 -16.10
N VAL A 149 10.76 8.00 -15.95
CA VAL A 149 9.66 7.31 -15.26
C VAL A 149 8.55 6.97 -16.24
N GLU A 150 8.05 5.75 -16.18
CA GLU A 150 6.90 5.26 -16.96
C GLU A 150 5.86 4.64 -16.05
N PHE A 151 4.57 4.93 -16.27
CA PHE A 151 3.46 4.39 -15.49
C PHE A 151 2.55 3.49 -16.33
N ARG A 152 2.30 2.28 -15.85
CA ARG A 152 1.48 1.25 -16.51
C ARG A 152 0.29 0.85 -15.67
N LEU A 153 -0.87 0.75 -16.31
CA LEU A 153 -2.06 0.18 -15.70
C LEU A 153 -1.90 -1.34 -15.65
N GLY A 154 -2.10 -1.93 -14.47
CA GLY A 154 -2.02 -3.38 -14.28
C GLY A 154 -2.18 -3.78 -12.83
N GLU A 155 -2.50 -5.06 -12.64
CA GLU A 155 -2.56 -5.69 -11.32
C GLU A 155 -1.17 -6.24 -10.95
N ILE A 156 -0.83 -6.22 -9.67
CA ILE A 156 0.46 -6.73 -9.18
C ILE A 156 0.57 -8.26 -9.26
N GLU A 157 -0.55 -8.96 -9.42
CA GLU A 157 -0.66 -10.39 -9.67
C GLU A 157 -0.46 -10.79 -11.14
N ALA A 158 -0.39 -9.81 -12.06
CA ALA A 158 -0.21 -10.00 -13.49
C ALA A 158 0.49 -8.79 -14.10
N LEU A 159 1.78 -8.63 -13.83
CA LEU A 159 2.56 -7.44 -14.14
C LEU A 159 2.73 -7.22 -15.65
N PRO A 160 2.38 -6.03 -16.17
CA PRO A 160 2.61 -5.66 -17.58
C PRO A 160 4.09 -5.31 -17.83
N VAL A 161 4.98 -6.20 -17.40
CA VAL A 161 6.45 -6.04 -17.42
C VAL A 161 7.07 -7.33 -17.96
N ALA A 162 8.07 -7.18 -18.83
CA ALA A 162 8.76 -8.32 -19.43
C ALA A 162 9.56 -9.13 -18.39
N ASP A 163 9.72 -10.41 -18.67
CA ASP A 163 10.57 -11.30 -17.86
C ASP A 163 12.00 -10.78 -17.76
N THR A 164 12.63 -10.99 -16.62
CA THR A 164 14.08 -10.73 -16.42
C THR A 164 14.53 -9.36 -16.91
N SER A 165 13.71 -8.31 -16.66
CA SER A 165 13.96 -6.95 -17.16
C SER A 165 14.25 -5.92 -16.07
N VAL A 166 14.05 -6.27 -14.79
CA VAL A 166 14.07 -5.36 -13.64
C VAL A 166 15.25 -5.72 -12.72
N ASP A 167 15.99 -4.71 -12.24
CA ASP A 167 17.09 -4.90 -11.30
C ASP A 167 16.58 -4.86 -9.84
N VAL A 168 15.62 -3.99 -9.56
CA VAL A 168 15.07 -3.79 -8.22
C VAL A 168 13.55 -3.66 -8.28
N ILE A 169 12.87 -4.36 -7.39
CA ILE A 169 11.45 -4.11 -7.10
C ILE A 169 11.34 -3.40 -5.77
N ILE A 170 10.59 -2.31 -5.74
CA ILE A 170 10.14 -1.63 -4.52
C ILE A 170 8.61 -1.77 -4.38
N SER A 171 8.12 -1.71 -3.16
CA SER A 171 6.67 -1.66 -2.86
C SER A 171 6.43 -1.07 -1.48
N ASN A 172 5.37 -0.27 -1.35
CA ASN A 172 4.99 0.36 -0.11
C ASN A 172 3.51 0.13 0.20
N CYS A 173 3.23 -0.77 1.15
CA CYS A 173 1.88 -1.00 1.70
C CYS A 173 0.82 -1.44 0.65
N VAL A 174 1.19 -2.25 -0.33
CA VAL A 174 0.25 -2.68 -1.38
C VAL A 174 0.05 -4.19 -1.44
N ILE A 175 1.06 -4.99 -1.06
CA ILE A 175 0.97 -6.46 -1.21
C ILE A 175 -0.15 -7.04 -0.34
N ASN A 176 -0.43 -6.42 0.80
CA ASN A 176 -1.53 -6.82 1.68
C ASN A 176 -2.93 -6.56 1.12
N LEU A 177 -3.06 -5.72 0.10
CA LEU A 177 -4.32 -5.51 -0.62
C LEU A 177 -4.62 -6.64 -1.62
N SER A 178 -3.61 -7.42 -2.00
CA SER A 178 -3.78 -8.56 -2.90
C SER A 178 -4.40 -9.76 -2.19
N PRO A 179 -5.49 -10.34 -2.74
CA PRO A 179 -6.04 -11.60 -2.28
C PRO A 179 -5.18 -12.81 -2.71
N GLU A 180 -4.23 -12.64 -3.62
CA GLU A 180 -3.43 -13.70 -4.25
C GLU A 180 -1.92 -13.44 -4.12
N LYS A 181 -1.42 -13.19 -2.90
CA LYS A 181 -0.02 -12.80 -2.64
C LYS A 181 1.03 -13.74 -3.22
N GLN A 182 0.75 -15.03 -3.27
CA GLN A 182 1.68 -15.98 -3.92
C GLN A 182 1.89 -15.64 -5.39
N ARG A 183 0.84 -15.21 -6.10
CA ARG A 183 0.97 -14.76 -7.50
C ARG A 183 1.78 -13.48 -7.60
N VAL A 184 1.62 -12.55 -6.66
CA VAL A 184 2.44 -11.33 -6.61
C VAL A 184 3.93 -11.67 -6.51
N PHE A 185 4.31 -12.57 -5.60
CA PHE A 185 5.71 -12.98 -5.47
C PHE A 185 6.22 -13.77 -6.67
N ASN A 186 5.38 -14.59 -7.31
CA ASN A 186 5.74 -15.28 -8.55
C ASN A 186 5.99 -14.28 -9.70
N GLU A 187 5.15 -13.26 -9.85
CA GLU A 187 5.32 -12.20 -10.83
C GLU A 187 6.56 -11.34 -10.54
N ALA A 188 6.77 -10.97 -9.28
CA ALA A 188 7.99 -10.28 -8.86
C ALA A 188 9.25 -11.08 -9.22
N PHE A 189 9.25 -12.38 -8.95
CA PHE A 189 10.34 -13.27 -9.35
C PHE A 189 10.51 -13.36 -10.87
N ARG A 190 9.41 -13.46 -11.62
CA ARG A 190 9.45 -13.53 -13.10
C ARG A 190 10.14 -12.32 -13.71
N VAL A 191 9.77 -11.10 -13.28
CA VAL A 191 10.26 -9.86 -13.90
C VAL A 191 11.67 -9.45 -13.45
N LEU A 192 12.12 -9.88 -12.26
CA LEU A 192 13.48 -9.62 -11.78
C LEU A 192 14.51 -10.34 -12.63
N LYS A 193 15.63 -9.68 -12.88
CA LYS A 193 16.85 -10.29 -13.42
C LYS A 193 17.47 -11.24 -12.38
N PRO A 194 18.29 -12.24 -12.79
CA PRO A 194 19.19 -12.94 -11.87
C PRO A 194 20.05 -11.93 -11.09
N GLY A 195 20.18 -12.10 -9.79
CA GLY A 195 20.81 -11.14 -8.88
C GLY A 195 19.97 -9.90 -8.55
N GLY A 196 18.78 -9.78 -9.14
CA GLY A 196 17.84 -8.71 -8.82
C GLY A 196 17.23 -8.87 -7.43
N ARG A 197 16.77 -7.78 -6.83
CA ARG A 197 16.32 -7.74 -5.44
C ARG A 197 14.94 -7.16 -5.26
N LEU A 198 14.24 -7.67 -4.25
CA LEU A 198 12.96 -7.17 -3.74
C LEU A 198 13.21 -6.35 -2.48
N ALA A 199 12.61 -5.17 -2.39
CA ALA A 199 12.70 -4.25 -1.26
C ALA A 199 11.31 -3.68 -0.95
N VAL A 200 10.63 -4.24 0.03
CA VAL A 200 9.23 -3.93 0.38
C VAL A 200 9.15 -3.34 1.78
N ALA A 201 8.32 -2.32 1.96
CA ALA A 201 7.83 -1.89 3.26
C ALA A 201 6.33 -2.20 3.33
N ASP A 202 5.92 -3.09 4.23
CA ASP A 202 4.51 -3.47 4.36
C ASP A 202 4.17 -3.86 5.82
N MET A 203 2.89 -3.99 6.12
CA MET A 203 2.42 -4.46 7.41
C MET A 203 2.57 -5.98 7.53
N VAL A 204 3.03 -6.46 8.67
CA VAL A 204 3.08 -7.90 8.98
C VAL A 204 2.33 -8.19 10.27
N ALA A 205 1.69 -9.35 10.32
CA ALA A 205 1.00 -9.82 11.51
C ALA A 205 2.00 -10.51 12.45
N THR A 206 2.07 -10.03 13.68
CA THR A 206 2.85 -10.63 14.78
C THR A 206 2.04 -11.64 15.59
N ALA A 207 0.70 -11.57 15.47
CA ALA A 207 -0.25 -12.50 16.05
C ALA A 207 -1.48 -12.63 15.13
N SER A 208 -2.31 -13.66 15.32
CA SER A 208 -3.56 -13.80 14.57
C SER A 208 -4.52 -12.67 14.92
N LEU A 209 -4.99 -11.96 13.89
CA LEU A 209 -6.00 -10.92 14.08
C LEU A 209 -7.33 -11.54 14.57
N PRO A 210 -8.07 -10.84 15.45
CA PRO A 210 -9.45 -11.18 15.78
C PRO A 210 -10.37 -11.21 14.56
N ASP A 211 -11.39 -12.07 14.58
CA ASP A 211 -12.25 -12.27 13.41
C ASP A 211 -13.09 -11.03 13.04
N ASP A 212 -13.46 -10.21 14.02
CA ASP A 212 -14.14 -8.93 13.78
C ASP A 212 -13.24 -7.92 13.06
N MET A 213 -11.92 -7.96 13.26
CA MET A 213 -10.95 -7.14 12.52
C MET A 213 -10.69 -7.68 11.11
N LYS A 214 -10.66 -9.02 10.94
CA LYS A 214 -10.51 -9.63 9.60
C LYS A 214 -11.67 -9.33 8.68
N ALA A 215 -12.90 -9.22 9.23
CA ALA A 215 -14.10 -8.93 8.48
C ALA A 215 -14.31 -7.44 8.19
N ASP A 216 -13.48 -6.56 8.71
CA ASP A 216 -13.60 -5.10 8.56
C ASP A 216 -12.98 -4.63 7.23
N TRP A 217 -13.81 -4.13 6.32
CA TRP A 217 -13.37 -3.61 5.01
C TRP A 217 -12.48 -2.38 5.12
N ALA A 218 -12.72 -1.49 6.10
CA ALA A 218 -11.88 -0.34 6.32
C ALA A 218 -10.48 -0.78 6.76
N ALA A 219 -10.39 -1.79 7.63
CA ALA A 219 -9.14 -2.40 8.03
C ALA A 219 -8.45 -3.13 6.86
N TYR A 220 -9.20 -3.80 5.98
CA TYR A 220 -8.63 -4.47 4.81
C TYR A 220 -8.01 -3.48 3.82
N THR A 221 -8.78 -2.50 3.39
CA THR A 221 -8.32 -1.49 2.45
C THR A 221 -7.29 -0.51 3.05
N GLY A 222 -7.10 -0.55 4.37
CA GLY A 222 -6.01 0.09 5.10
C GLY A 222 -4.76 -0.80 5.29
N CYS A 223 -4.60 -1.87 4.52
CA CYS A 223 -3.47 -2.82 4.58
C CYS A 223 -3.34 -3.59 5.92
N MET A 224 -4.38 -3.59 6.76
CA MET A 224 -4.33 -4.19 8.09
C MET A 224 -4.84 -5.63 8.10
N SER A 225 -6.09 -5.85 7.71
CA SER A 225 -6.72 -7.19 7.77
C SER A 225 -6.11 -8.19 6.80
N GLY A 226 -5.49 -7.70 5.72
CA GLY A 226 -4.76 -8.52 4.76
C GLY A 226 -3.33 -8.85 5.18
N ALA A 227 -2.81 -8.36 6.31
CA ALA A 227 -1.44 -8.60 6.72
C ALA A 227 -1.18 -10.09 6.99
N SER A 228 -0.16 -10.64 6.35
CA SER A 228 0.27 -12.03 6.55
C SER A 228 1.26 -12.15 7.71
N GLN A 229 1.30 -13.32 8.34
CA GLN A 229 2.33 -13.63 9.33
C GLN A 229 3.70 -13.75 8.66
N ILE A 230 4.76 -13.44 9.40
CA ILE A 230 6.15 -13.45 8.91
C ILE A 230 6.49 -14.83 8.30
N THR A 231 6.15 -15.91 8.99
CA THR A 231 6.42 -17.28 8.52
C THR A 231 5.67 -17.63 7.22
N GLU A 232 4.49 -17.07 7.01
CA GLU A 232 3.73 -17.24 5.78
C GLU A 232 4.37 -16.48 4.62
N LEU A 233 4.83 -15.25 4.85
CA LEU A 233 5.56 -14.45 3.87
C LEU A 233 6.87 -15.14 3.46
N GLU A 234 7.66 -15.63 4.43
CA GLU A 234 8.88 -16.40 4.16
C GLU A 234 8.59 -17.61 3.28
N ARG A 235 7.55 -18.39 3.62
CA ARG A 235 7.13 -19.55 2.82
C ARG A 235 6.73 -19.16 1.38
N MET A 236 5.98 -18.06 1.21
CA MET A 236 5.57 -17.61 -0.12
C MET A 236 6.75 -17.13 -0.96
N LEU A 237 7.70 -16.39 -0.38
CA LEU A 237 8.92 -15.95 -1.04
C LEU A 237 9.80 -17.13 -1.44
N GLN A 238 10.01 -18.10 -0.55
CA GLN A 238 10.75 -19.34 -0.84
C GLN A 238 10.08 -20.14 -1.96
N ALA A 239 8.75 -20.27 -1.92
CA ALA A 239 7.99 -20.98 -2.95
C ALA A 239 8.08 -20.30 -4.33
N ALA A 240 8.26 -18.97 -4.39
CA ALA A 240 8.52 -18.25 -5.62
C ALA A 240 9.95 -18.39 -6.15
N GLY A 241 10.90 -18.88 -5.32
CA GLY A 241 12.30 -19.10 -5.67
C GLY A 241 13.28 -18.08 -5.12
N PHE A 242 12.85 -17.15 -4.29
CA PHE A 242 13.73 -16.16 -3.66
C PHE A 242 14.65 -16.78 -2.61
N ILE A 243 15.84 -16.21 -2.50
CA ILE A 243 16.87 -16.52 -1.48
C ILE A 243 17.19 -15.25 -0.67
N ASP A 244 18.03 -15.38 0.35
CA ASP A 244 18.47 -14.28 1.23
C ASP A 244 17.29 -13.46 1.79
N ILE A 245 16.22 -14.16 2.14
CA ILE A 245 14.99 -13.57 2.64
C ILE A 245 15.24 -13.00 4.04
N LYS A 246 14.94 -11.70 4.19
CA LYS A 246 15.04 -11.00 5.45
C LYS A 246 13.77 -10.19 5.69
N ILE A 247 13.05 -10.51 6.76
CA ILE A 247 11.86 -9.78 7.20
C ILE A 247 12.18 -9.16 8.57
N ALA A 248 12.23 -7.84 8.62
CA ALA A 248 12.61 -7.10 9.83
C ALA A 248 11.45 -6.23 10.34
N PRO A 249 10.71 -6.69 11.36
CA PRO A 249 9.67 -5.91 12.01
C PRO A 249 10.24 -4.66 12.68
N LYS A 250 9.47 -3.56 12.64
CA LYS A 250 9.80 -2.27 13.25
C LYS A 250 8.86 -1.98 14.41
N ASP A 251 9.24 -2.30 15.65
CA ASP A 251 8.39 -2.07 16.83
C ASP A 251 8.03 -0.59 17.04
N SER A 252 8.88 0.35 16.58
CA SER A 252 8.58 1.78 16.61
C SER A 252 7.31 2.15 15.84
N SER A 253 6.90 1.34 14.87
CA SER A 253 5.69 1.56 14.08
C SER A 253 4.40 1.44 14.89
N ARG A 254 4.42 0.74 16.03
CA ARG A 254 3.24 0.58 16.91
C ARG A 254 2.67 1.92 17.37
N SER A 255 3.53 2.93 17.51
CA SER A 255 3.13 4.27 17.97
C SER A 255 2.16 4.95 17.02
N PHE A 256 2.38 4.88 15.70
CA PHE A 256 1.47 5.47 14.71
C PHE A 256 0.34 4.51 14.32
N ILE A 257 0.57 3.19 14.34
CA ILE A 257 -0.46 2.19 14.03
C ILE A 257 -1.62 2.27 15.02
N ARG A 258 -1.36 2.57 16.29
CA ARG A 258 -2.36 2.77 17.33
C ARG A 258 -3.43 3.80 16.94
N GLU A 259 -3.04 4.83 16.20
CA GLU A 259 -3.94 5.91 15.79
C GLU A 259 -4.87 5.51 14.62
N TRP A 260 -4.57 4.41 13.93
CA TRP A 260 -5.32 3.99 12.74
C TRP A 260 -6.71 3.42 13.05
N LEU A 261 -6.84 2.69 14.17
CA LEU A 261 -8.11 2.15 14.65
C LEU A 261 -8.25 2.38 16.16
N PRO A 262 -8.61 3.60 16.59
CA PRO A 262 -8.73 3.93 17.99
C PRO A 262 -9.68 2.97 18.74
N GLY A 263 -9.19 2.41 19.86
CA GLY A 263 -9.95 1.48 20.71
C GLY A 263 -9.88 0.01 20.30
N LYS A 264 -9.30 -0.34 19.16
CA LYS A 264 -9.18 -1.74 18.68
C LYS A 264 -7.84 -2.39 19.04
N ARG A 265 -6.87 -1.63 19.56
CA ARG A 265 -5.51 -2.13 19.92
C ARG A 265 -4.84 -2.90 18.79
N ILE A 266 -4.98 -2.41 17.55
CA ILE A 266 -4.43 -3.04 16.35
C ILE A 266 -2.90 -3.18 16.41
N GLU A 267 -2.23 -2.29 17.13
CA GLU A 267 -0.79 -2.29 17.39
C GLU A 267 -0.30 -3.53 18.17
N ASP A 268 -1.18 -4.28 18.82
CA ASP A 268 -0.82 -5.53 19.48
C ASP A 268 -0.62 -6.68 18.46
N TYR A 269 -1.22 -6.57 17.30
CA TYR A 269 -1.27 -7.62 16.27
C TYR A 269 -0.40 -7.31 15.06
N LEU A 270 -0.17 -6.03 14.76
CA LEU A 270 0.49 -5.59 13.54
C LEU A 270 1.70 -4.71 13.82
N VAL A 271 2.69 -4.82 12.95
CA VAL A 271 3.83 -3.89 12.87
C VAL A 271 4.18 -3.66 11.41
N SER A 272 4.76 -2.49 11.10
CA SER A 272 5.45 -2.31 9.82
C SER A 272 6.71 -3.16 9.79
N ALA A 273 7.05 -3.70 8.63
CA ALA A 273 8.29 -4.44 8.43
C ALA A 273 8.95 -4.06 7.11
N THR A 274 10.27 -4.22 7.06
CA THR A 274 10.98 -4.30 5.79
C THR A 274 11.12 -5.76 5.38
N ILE A 275 10.90 -6.03 4.08
CA ILE A 275 11.00 -7.36 3.49
C ILE A 275 11.98 -7.26 2.33
N GLU A 276 13.08 -7.98 2.44
CA GLU A 276 14.14 -8.04 1.45
C GLU A 276 14.28 -9.48 0.95
N ALA A 277 14.54 -9.66 -0.33
CA ALA A 277 14.83 -10.98 -0.92
C ALA A 277 15.58 -10.82 -2.24
N VAL A 278 16.29 -11.84 -2.65
CA VAL A 278 17.12 -11.85 -3.88
C VAL A 278 16.68 -12.97 -4.80
N LYS A 279 16.60 -12.68 -6.11
CA LYS A 279 16.48 -13.71 -7.13
C LYS A 279 17.87 -14.25 -7.45
N PRO A 280 18.15 -15.56 -7.31
CA PRO A 280 19.44 -16.17 -7.59
C PRO A 280 19.90 -16.04 -9.05
#